data_dec37b9ba7dca520b5cfe05341a833a2
#
_entry.id   dec37b9ba7dca520b5cfe05341a833a2
#
_cell.length_a   1.000
_cell.length_b   1.000
_cell.length_c   1.000
_cell.angle_alpha   90.00
_cell.angle_beta   90.00
_cell.angle_gamma   90.00
#
_symmetry.space_group_name_H-M   'P 1'
#
loop_
_entity.id
_entity.type
_entity.pdbx_description
1 polymer ?
#
loop_
_entity_poly.entity_id
_entity_poly.type
_entity_poly.pdbx_seq_one_letter_code
_entity_poly.pdbx_strand_id
1 'polypeptide(L)' 'MSGTLLAFDFGTKSIGVAVGQRITGTAHPLPAIKAQDGTPDWNIIERLLKEWQPDEIIVGLPLN' A
#
# COMPACT_ATOMS: atom_id res chain seq x y z
N MET A 1 12.34 -11.58 -6.27
CA MET A 1 12.66 -10.76 -7.41
C MET A 1 12.23 -9.34 -7.22
N SER A 2 13.02 -8.46 -7.68
CA SER A 2 12.77 -7.08 -7.37
C SER A 2 11.98 -6.37 -8.46
N GLY A 3 11.74 -5.08 -8.23
CA GLY A 3 10.97 -4.29 -9.15
C GLY A 3 9.54 -4.09 -8.73
N THR A 4 9.15 -4.61 -7.57
CA THR A 4 7.79 -4.44 -7.05
C THR A 4 7.78 -3.38 -5.97
N LEU A 5 6.81 -2.50 -6.02
CA LEU A 5 6.61 -1.53 -4.96
C LEU A 5 5.17 -1.53 -4.49
N LEU A 6 4.97 -1.23 -3.22
CA LEU A 6 3.65 -1.04 -2.64
C LEU A 6 3.51 0.42 -2.23
N ALA A 7 2.36 0.99 -2.56
CA ALA A 7 2.06 2.36 -2.19
C ALA A 7 0.84 2.39 -1.28
N PHE A 8 0.92 3.16 -0.22
CA PHE A 8 -0.17 3.35 0.72
C PHE A 8 -0.50 4.83 0.80
N ASP A 9 -1.78 5.14 0.65
CA ASP A 9 -2.27 6.52 0.73
C ASP A 9 -3.18 6.60 1.95
N PHE A 10 -2.66 7.14 3.04
CA PHE A 10 -3.35 7.13 4.32
C PHE A 10 -4.44 8.17 4.40
N GLY A 11 -5.66 7.72 4.66
CA GLY A 11 -6.78 8.58 4.97
C GLY A 11 -7.30 8.26 6.36
N THR A 12 -8.29 8.99 6.81
CA THR A 12 -8.84 8.77 8.16
C THR A 12 -9.73 7.54 8.25
N LYS A 13 -10.44 7.23 7.18
CA LYS A 13 -11.40 6.12 7.17
C LYS A 13 -10.93 4.94 6.35
N SER A 14 -10.01 5.16 5.44
CA SER A 14 -9.50 4.09 4.60
C SER A 14 -8.09 4.42 4.13
N ILE A 15 -7.38 3.39 3.75
CA ILE A 15 -6.04 3.52 3.23
C ILE A 15 -6.04 2.94 1.82
N GLY A 16 -5.74 3.78 0.84
CA GLY A 16 -5.62 3.34 -0.53
C GLY A 16 -4.34 2.53 -0.71
N VAL A 17 -4.42 1.46 -1.50
CA VAL A 17 -3.28 0.58 -1.70
C VAL A 17 -3.12 0.33 -3.19
N ALA A 18 -1.89 0.35 -3.65
CA ALA A 18 -1.58 0.02 -5.03
C ALA A 18 -0.26 -0.73 -5.10
N VAL A 19 -0.16 -1.64 -6.05
CA VAL A 19 1.08 -2.35 -6.32
C VAL A 19 1.61 -1.92 -7.68
N GLY A 20 2.90 -1.64 -7.75
CA GLY A 20 3.54 -1.22 -8.98
C GLY A 20 4.66 -2.15 -9.38
N GLN A 21 4.87 -2.28 -10.69
CA GLN A 21 5.94 -3.07 -11.25
C GLN A 21 6.83 -2.15 -12.08
N ARG A 22 8.10 -2.04 -11.70
CA ARG A 22 9.02 -1.14 -12.40
C ARG A 22 9.32 -1.57 -13.80
N ILE A 23 9.47 -2.88 -14.02
CA ILE A 23 9.87 -3.41 -15.32
C ILE A 23 8.83 -3.09 -16.38
N THR A 24 7.56 -3.24 -16.06
CA THR A 24 6.48 -2.99 -17.00
C THR A 24 5.94 -1.57 -16.91
N GLY A 25 6.29 -0.84 -15.85
CA GLY A 25 5.75 0.49 -15.63
C GLY A 25 4.28 0.50 -15.33
N THR A 26 3.76 -0.60 -14.78
CA THR A 26 2.33 -0.73 -14.50
C THR A 26 2.05 -0.54 -13.03
N ALA A 27 0.83 -0.13 -12.72
CA ALA A 27 0.36 -0.01 -11.34
C ALA A 27 -1.07 -0.51 -11.30
N HIS A 28 -1.38 -1.26 -10.26
CA HIS A 28 -2.71 -1.83 -10.07
C HIS A 28 -3.23 -1.46 -8.70
N PRO A 29 -4.46 -0.95 -8.60
CA PRO A 29 -5.05 -0.70 -7.29
C PRO A 29 -5.43 -2.02 -6.63
N LEU A 30 -5.25 -2.07 -5.33
CA LEU A 30 -5.70 -3.18 -4.50
C LEU A 30 -6.86 -2.70 -3.65
N PRO A 31 -7.62 -3.63 -3.06
CA PRO A 31 -8.71 -3.21 -2.18
C PRO A 31 -8.21 -2.33 -1.05
N ALA A 32 -8.94 -1.25 -0.78
CA ALA A 32 -8.56 -0.33 0.27
C ALA A 32 -8.67 -1.02 1.64
N ILE A 33 -7.82 -0.60 2.56
CA ILE A 33 -7.83 -1.11 3.92
C ILE A 33 -8.65 -0.15 4.76
N LYS A 34 -9.59 -0.68 5.54
CA LYS A 34 -10.36 0.15 6.45
C LYS A 34 -9.46 0.65 7.57
N ALA A 35 -9.71 1.87 7.98
CA ALA A 35 -8.95 2.50 9.05
C ALA A 35 -9.92 3.12 10.04
N GLN A 36 -9.50 3.19 11.31
CA GLN A 36 -10.22 3.91 12.36
C GLN A 36 -9.33 5.06 12.81
N ASP A 37 -9.78 6.28 12.52
CA ASP A 37 -9.04 7.48 12.87
C ASP A 37 -7.60 7.43 12.37
N GLY A 38 -7.45 6.95 11.13
CA GLY A 38 -6.14 6.87 10.50
C GLY A 38 -5.32 5.64 10.88
N THR A 39 -5.86 4.76 11.72
CA THR A 39 -5.14 3.57 12.17
C THR A 39 -5.65 2.35 11.41
N PRO A 40 -4.80 1.69 10.62
CA PRO A 40 -5.19 0.51 9.86
C PRO A 40 -5.13 -0.76 10.70
N ASP A 41 -5.69 -1.83 10.13
CA ASP A 41 -5.46 -3.16 10.67
C ASP A 41 -4.06 -3.60 10.20
N TRP A 42 -3.11 -3.58 11.12
CA TRP A 42 -1.73 -3.90 10.79
C TRP A 42 -1.54 -5.33 10.32
N ASN A 43 -2.45 -6.24 10.68
CA ASN A 43 -2.39 -7.61 10.19
C ASN A 43 -2.59 -7.68 8.68
N ILE A 44 -3.45 -6.81 8.15
CA ILE A 44 -3.66 -6.76 6.70
C ILE A 44 -2.43 -6.22 6.00
N ILE A 45 -1.81 -5.19 6.57
CA ILE A 45 -0.59 -4.64 5.99
C ILE A 45 0.52 -5.68 5.99
N GLU A 46 0.67 -6.40 7.09
CA GLU A 46 1.68 -7.44 7.16
C GLU A 46 1.45 -8.52 6.11
N ARG A 47 0.19 -8.89 5.91
CA ARG A 47 -0.15 -9.89 4.90
C ARG A 47 0.22 -9.41 3.50
N LEU A 48 -0.03 -8.14 3.20
CA LEU A 48 0.32 -7.58 1.90
C LEU A 48 1.83 -7.58 1.69
N LEU A 49 2.59 -7.25 2.73
CA LEU A 49 4.04 -7.26 2.62
C LEU A 49 4.57 -8.66 2.37
N LYS A 50 3.98 -9.66 3.00
CA LYS A 50 4.37 -11.05 2.78
C LYS A 50 3.97 -11.55 1.40
N GLU A 51 2.80 -11.12 0.93
CA GLU A 51 2.28 -11.56 -0.35
C GLU A 51 3.09 -10.99 -1.51
N TRP A 52 3.37 -9.69 -1.47
CA TRP A 52 3.98 -9.00 -2.59
C TRP A 52 5.50 -8.89 -2.48
N GLN A 53 6.04 -8.99 -1.28
CA GLN A 53 7.47 -8.89 -1.01
C GLN A 53 8.10 -7.72 -1.77
N PRO A 54 7.59 -6.48 -1.53
CA PRO A 54 8.06 -5.34 -2.30
C PRO A 54 9.49 -4.96 -1.95
N ASP A 55 10.21 -4.42 -2.92
CA ASP A 55 11.51 -3.83 -2.70
C ASP A 55 11.40 -2.45 -2.09
N GLU A 56 10.30 -1.78 -2.38
CA GLU A 56 10.14 -0.41 -1.99
C GLU A 56 8.71 -0.18 -1.52
N ILE A 57 8.57 0.64 -0.50
CA ILE A 57 7.27 1.02 0.03
C ILE A 57 7.17 2.53 -0.05
N ILE A 58 6.06 3.01 -0.61
CA ILE A 58 5.79 4.43 -0.72
C ILE A 58 4.60 4.73 0.17
N VAL A 59 4.73 5.74 1.02
CA VAL A 59 3.66 6.13 1.93
C VAL A 59 3.32 7.59 1.68
N GLY A 60 2.05 7.82 1.34
CA GLY A 60 1.53 9.15 1.19
C GLY A 60 0.73 9.53 2.43
N LEU A 61 1.04 10.67 3.00
CA LEU A 61 0.32 11.18 4.15
C LEU A 61 -0.46 12.42 3.74
N PRO A 62 -1.66 12.60 4.29
CA PRO A 62 -2.44 13.79 3.94
C PRO A 62 -1.73 15.04 4.43
N LEU A 63 -1.79 16.07 3.61
CA LEU A 63 -1.27 17.37 3.99
C LEU A 63 -2.43 18.23 4.49
N ASN A 64 -2.23 18.89 5.60
CA ASN A 64 -3.23 19.79 6.17
C ASN A 64 -2.80 21.23 6.00
#